data_c0f247cda90e756d363e3e244ed7b0c3
#
_entry.id   c0f247cda90e756d363e3e244ed7b0c3
#
_cell.length_a   1.000
_cell.length_b   1.000
_cell.length_c   1.000
_cell.angle_alpha   90.00
_cell.angle_beta   90.00
_cell.angle_gamma   90.00
#
_symmetry.space_group_name_H-M   'P 1'
#
loop_
_entity.id
_entity.type
_entity.pdbx_description
1 polymer ?
#
loop_
_entity_poly.entity_id
_entity_poly.type
_entity_poly.pdbx_seq_one_letter_code
_entity_poly.pdbx_strand_id
1 'polypeptide(L)'
;FGWQNKDSALYGLREGYKNSADTLVEYVLEHGENPKILDTYVFPILFSYRHCIEISLKHIYRRALGKMPPGGHNLLILWENVKNEIIDQMICSEEFLEHVKGYKENYIHYSLEGIKLTEIKAMLKEIQEANQRIEEINPSNKQII
;
A
#
# COMPACT_ATOMS: atom_id res chain seq x y z
N PHE A 1 1.90 -23.08 -18.86
CA PHE A 1 2.38 -21.95 -18.06
C PHE A 1 2.87 -22.47 -16.71
N GLY A 2 4.12 -22.21 -16.34
CA GLY A 2 4.87 -22.88 -15.28
C GLY A 2 4.57 -22.49 -13.83
N TRP A 3 3.36 -22.08 -13.47
CA TRP A 3 3.01 -21.80 -12.08
C TRP A 3 2.78 -23.09 -11.32
N GLN A 4 3.80 -23.56 -10.60
CA GLN A 4 3.75 -24.85 -9.90
C GLN A 4 2.92 -24.83 -8.61
N ASN A 5 2.62 -23.64 -8.05
CA ASN A 5 1.77 -23.49 -6.88
C ASN A 5 0.96 -22.18 -6.92
N LYS A 6 -0.05 -22.07 -6.04
CA LYS A 6 -0.94 -20.90 -5.99
C LYS A 6 -0.24 -19.60 -5.61
N ASP A 7 0.84 -19.64 -4.83
CA ASP A 7 1.56 -18.45 -4.42
C ASP A 7 2.39 -17.89 -5.57
N SER A 8 3.05 -18.76 -6.35
CA SER A 8 3.73 -18.36 -7.58
C SER A 8 2.77 -17.78 -8.61
N ALA A 9 1.55 -18.35 -8.71
CA ALA A 9 0.52 -17.82 -9.60
C ALA A 9 0.05 -16.42 -9.17
N LEU A 10 -0.20 -16.20 -7.88
CA LEU A 10 -0.58 -14.88 -7.36
C LEU A 10 0.54 -13.85 -7.56
N TYR A 11 1.78 -14.25 -7.33
CA TYR A 11 2.94 -13.39 -7.60
C TYR A 11 3.00 -12.97 -9.07
N GLY A 12 2.92 -13.94 -9.99
CA GLY A 12 3.00 -13.66 -11.42
C GLY A 12 1.84 -12.82 -11.95
N LEU A 13 0.62 -13.04 -11.44
CA LEU A 13 -0.53 -12.21 -11.78
C LEU A 13 -0.34 -10.76 -11.31
N ARG A 14 0.13 -10.57 -10.07
CA ARG A 14 0.43 -9.25 -9.52
C ARG A 14 1.46 -8.50 -10.37
N GLU A 15 2.59 -9.14 -10.67
CA GLU A 15 3.64 -8.54 -11.51
C GLU A 15 3.13 -8.24 -12.93
N GLY A 16 2.35 -9.15 -13.51
CA GLY A 16 1.76 -8.94 -14.82
C GLY A 16 0.85 -7.72 -14.88
N TYR A 17 -0.06 -7.55 -13.94
CA TYR A 17 -0.94 -6.38 -13.88
C TYR A 17 -0.17 -5.08 -13.59
N LYS A 18 0.82 -5.14 -12.67
CA LYS A 18 1.67 -3.98 -12.39
C LYS A 18 2.43 -3.54 -13.64
N ASN A 19 3.15 -4.45 -14.28
CA ASN A 19 3.95 -4.15 -15.47
C ASN A 19 3.07 -3.65 -16.63
N SER A 20 1.88 -4.22 -16.81
CA SER A 20 0.92 -3.73 -17.81
C SER A 20 0.49 -2.29 -17.54
N ALA A 21 0.18 -1.96 -16.29
CA ALA A 21 -0.19 -0.61 -15.91
C ALA A 21 0.98 0.38 -16.11
N ASP A 22 2.19 0.01 -15.67
CA ASP A 22 3.39 0.83 -15.83
C ASP A 22 3.65 1.13 -17.31
N THR A 23 3.59 0.11 -18.19
CA THR A 23 3.76 0.27 -19.64
C THR A 23 2.71 1.21 -20.24
N LEU A 24 1.45 1.11 -19.81
CA LEU A 24 0.39 2.01 -20.27
C LEU A 24 0.60 3.44 -19.77
N VAL A 25 1.10 3.63 -18.56
CA VAL A 25 1.45 4.94 -18.02
C VAL A 25 2.59 5.56 -18.81
N GLU A 26 3.66 4.81 -19.07
CA GLU A 26 4.79 5.27 -19.89
C GLU A 26 4.31 5.70 -21.29
N TYR A 27 3.48 4.86 -21.92
CA TYR A 27 2.91 5.20 -23.23
C TYR A 27 2.08 6.50 -23.20
N VAL A 28 1.26 6.69 -22.18
CA VAL A 28 0.45 7.91 -22.01
C VAL A 28 1.32 9.13 -21.75
N LEU A 29 2.40 9.00 -20.98
CA LEU A 29 3.34 10.10 -20.73
C LEU A 29 4.07 10.54 -21.99
N GLU A 30 4.41 9.60 -22.87
CA GLU A 30 5.04 9.89 -24.17
C GLU A 30 4.09 10.53 -25.17
N HIS A 31 2.78 10.24 -25.09
CA HIS A 31 1.77 10.66 -26.07
C HIS A 31 0.67 11.55 -25.47
N GLY A 32 0.90 12.09 -24.27
CA GLY A 32 -0.10 12.81 -23.45
C GLY A 32 -0.57 14.14 -24.01
N GLU A 33 0.00 14.62 -25.10
CA GLU A 33 -0.51 15.79 -25.85
C GLU A 33 -1.86 15.49 -26.57
N ASN A 34 -2.21 14.22 -26.73
CA ASN A 34 -3.46 13.80 -27.34
C ASN A 34 -4.52 13.48 -26.27
N PRO A 35 -5.54 14.34 -26.05
CA PRO A 35 -6.59 14.13 -25.04
C PRO A 35 -7.32 12.78 -25.18
N LYS A 36 -7.48 12.29 -26.41
CA LYS A 36 -8.13 11.00 -26.68
C LYS A 36 -7.35 9.83 -26.07
N ILE A 37 -6.02 9.91 -26.04
CA ILE A 37 -5.17 8.88 -25.41
C ILE A 37 -5.39 8.92 -23.89
N LEU A 38 -5.35 10.10 -23.28
CA LEU A 38 -5.60 10.25 -21.85
C LEU A 38 -6.95 9.68 -21.44
N ASP A 39 -8.01 10.07 -22.15
CA ASP A 39 -9.38 9.66 -21.83
C ASP A 39 -9.61 8.15 -22.00
N THR A 40 -8.92 7.52 -22.95
CA THR A 40 -9.09 6.08 -23.22
C THR A 40 -8.23 5.19 -22.32
N TYR A 41 -7.02 5.59 -22.01
CA TYR A 41 -6.06 4.75 -21.27
C TYR A 41 -6.22 4.84 -19.76
N VAL A 42 -6.85 5.88 -19.22
CA VAL A 42 -7.09 6.01 -17.77
C VAL A 42 -7.80 4.80 -17.17
N PHE A 43 -8.81 4.26 -17.84
CA PHE A 43 -9.58 3.13 -17.33
C PHE A 43 -8.78 1.84 -17.24
N PRO A 44 -8.08 1.37 -18.30
CA PRO A 44 -7.24 0.18 -18.19
C PRO A 44 -6.07 0.34 -17.22
N ILE A 45 -5.49 1.53 -17.08
CA ILE A 45 -4.45 1.81 -16.08
C ILE A 45 -5.00 1.63 -14.68
N LEU A 46 -6.11 2.31 -14.35
CA LEU A 46 -6.75 2.22 -13.04
C LEU A 46 -7.22 0.80 -12.73
N PHE A 47 -7.79 0.10 -13.72
CA PHE A 47 -8.19 -1.29 -13.55
C PHE A 47 -6.99 -2.19 -13.20
N SER A 48 -5.88 -2.05 -13.93
CA SER A 48 -4.70 -2.88 -13.74
C SER A 48 -4.06 -2.63 -12.37
N TYR A 49 -3.87 -1.38 -11.96
CA TYR A 49 -3.37 -1.07 -10.63
C TYR A 49 -4.31 -1.54 -9.52
N ARG A 50 -5.62 -1.28 -9.66
CA ARG A 50 -6.62 -1.77 -8.71
C ARG A 50 -6.54 -3.28 -8.53
N HIS A 51 -6.42 -4.01 -9.64
CA HIS A 51 -6.36 -5.48 -9.62
C HIS A 51 -5.02 -5.97 -9.05
N CYS A 52 -3.92 -5.29 -9.35
CA CYS A 52 -2.62 -5.54 -8.72
C CYS A 52 -2.70 -5.41 -7.19
N ILE A 53 -3.34 -4.36 -6.66
CA ILE A 53 -3.54 -4.15 -5.22
C ILE A 53 -4.39 -5.29 -4.64
N GLU A 54 -5.49 -5.66 -5.29
CA GLU A 54 -6.35 -6.76 -4.87
C GLU A 54 -5.58 -8.08 -4.72
N ILE A 55 -4.80 -8.43 -5.75
CA ILE A 55 -3.97 -9.66 -5.74
C ILE A 55 -2.91 -9.57 -4.65
N SER A 56 -2.29 -8.41 -4.45
CA SER A 56 -1.28 -8.18 -3.42
C SER A 56 -1.85 -8.43 -2.02
N LEU A 57 -3.01 -7.88 -1.70
CA LEU A 57 -3.68 -8.09 -0.41
C LEU A 57 -4.04 -9.57 -0.20
N LYS A 58 -4.57 -10.23 -1.21
CA LYS A 58 -4.88 -11.67 -1.17
C LYS A 58 -3.61 -12.52 -0.98
N HIS A 59 -2.52 -12.17 -1.63
CA HIS A 59 -1.25 -12.87 -1.51
C HIS A 59 -0.64 -12.72 -0.11
N ILE A 60 -0.61 -11.48 0.43
CA ILE A 60 -0.13 -11.22 1.80
C ILE A 60 -0.94 -12.03 2.80
N TYR A 61 -2.27 -11.95 2.73
CA TYR A 61 -3.15 -12.65 3.66
C TYR A 61 -2.96 -14.17 3.58
N ARG A 62 -2.90 -14.70 2.36
CA ARG A 62 -2.67 -16.13 2.15
C ARG A 62 -1.30 -16.60 2.68
N ARG A 63 -0.24 -15.83 2.46
CA ARG A 63 1.09 -16.17 2.97
C ARG A 63 1.16 -16.16 4.48
N ALA A 64 0.50 -15.21 5.12
CA ALA A 64 0.52 -15.09 6.56
C ALA A 64 -0.36 -16.13 7.25
N LEU A 65 -1.56 -16.41 6.71
CA LEU A 65 -2.58 -17.21 7.40
C LEU A 65 -2.92 -18.55 6.70
N GLY A 66 -2.29 -18.85 5.57
CA GLY A 66 -2.49 -20.12 4.84
C GLY A 66 -3.83 -20.25 4.10
N LYS A 67 -4.73 -19.25 4.21
CA LYS A 67 -6.08 -19.23 3.63
C LYS A 67 -6.33 -17.95 2.82
N MET A 68 -7.34 -17.98 1.95
CA MET A 68 -7.75 -16.78 1.22
C MET A 68 -8.57 -15.86 2.13
N PRO A 69 -8.43 -14.52 2.00
CA PRO A 69 -9.24 -13.58 2.77
C PRO A 69 -10.71 -13.60 2.32
N PRO A 70 -11.65 -13.35 3.23
CA PRO A 70 -13.04 -13.05 2.86
C PRO A 70 -13.13 -11.70 2.12
N GLY A 71 -14.30 -11.41 1.52
CA GLY A 71 -14.57 -10.11 0.89
C GLY A 71 -14.46 -10.07 -0.64
N GLY A 72 -14.10 -11.18 -1.29
CA GLY A 72 -14.14 -11.32 -2.75
C GLY A 72 -13.23 -10.32 -3.48
N HIS A 73 -13.84 -9.29 -4.09
CA HIS A 73 -13.16 -8.24 -4.86
C HIS A 73 -13.25 -6.84 -4.20
N ASN A 74 -13.78 -6.75 -2.98
CA ASN A 74 -13.87 -5.50 -2.25
C ASN A 74 -12.52 -5.16 -1.60
N LEU A 75 -11.86 -4.13 -2.10
CA LEU A 75 -10.53 -3.72 -1.64
C LEU A 75 -10.52 -3.27 -0.17
N LEU A 76 -11.59 -2.61 0.27
CA LEU A 76 -11.68 -2.14 1.66
C LEU A 76 -11.74 -3.32 2.61
N ILE A 77 -12.62 -4.30 2.34
CA ILE A 77 -12.72 -5.52 3.17
C ILE A 77 -11.40 -6.30 3.15
N LEU A 78 -10.77 -6.44 1.99
CA LEU A 78 -9.48 -7.11 1.88
C LEU A 78 -8.40 -6.40 2.68
N TRP A 79 -8.36 -5.08 2.64
CA TRP A 79 -7.44 -4.27 3.44
C TRP A 79 -7.70 -4.41 4.94
N GLU A 80 -8.95 -4.31 5.38
CA GLU A 80 -9.34 -4.47 6.79
C GLU A 80 -8.92 -5.84 7.33
N ASN A 81 -9.10 -6.92 6.55
CA ASN A 81 -8.64 -8.24 6.95
C ASN A 81 -7.12 -8.30 7.11
N VAL A 82 -6.36 -7.77 6.15
CA VAL A 82 -4.89 -7.72 6.25
C VAL A 82 -4.46 -6.88 7.44
N LYS A 83 -5.06 -5.70 7.62
CA LYS A 83 -4.75 -4.81 8.73
C LYS A 83 -5.01 -5.49 10.08
N ASN A 84 -6.24 -5.93 10.30
CA ASN A 84 -6.68 -6.41 11.63
C ASN A 84 -6.10 -7.78 11.99
N GLU A 85 -6.01 -8.71 11.04
CA GLU A 85 -5.58 -10.08 11.31
C GLU A 85 -4.06 -10.28 11.15
N ILE A 86 -3.34 -9.37 10.50
CA ILE A 86 -1.89 -9.50 10.27
C ILE A 86 -1.14 -8.31 10.84
N ILE A 87 -1.38 -7.09 10.35
CA ILE A 87 -0.55 -5.93 10.69
C ILE A 87 -0.69 -5.58 12.17
N ASP A 88 -1.92 -5.46 12.67
CA ASP A 88 -2.17 -5.11 14.07
C ASP A 88 -1.65 -6.19 15.03
N GLN A 89 -1.73 -7.47 14.63
CA GLN A 89 -1.15 -8.58 15.42
C GLN A 89 0.38 -8.56 15.42
N MET A 90 1.01 -8.24 14.29
CA MET A 90 2.47 -8.11 14.20
C MET A 90 2.99 -6.93 15.04
N ILE A 91 2.32 -5.78 14.96
CA ILE A 91 2.72 -4.57 15.71
C ILE A 91 2.63 -4.81 17.23
N CYS A 92 1.69 -5.63 17.69
CA CYS A 92 1.52 -5.97 19.09
C CYS A 92 2.46 -7.09 19.57
N SER A 93 3.22 -7.78 18.70
CA SER A 93 4.13 -8.84 19.09
C SER A 93 5.43 -8.28 19.68
N GLU A 94 5.89 -8.87 20.81
CA GLU A 94 7.19 -8.51 21.41
C GLU A 94 8.35 -8.71 20.43
N GLU A 95 8.31 -9.78 19.65
CA GLU A 95 9.30 -10.11 18.62
C GLU A 95 9.40 -9.04 17.54
N PHE A 96 8.27 -8.48 17.08
CA PHE A 96 8.25 -7.37 16.12
C PHE A 96 8.81 -6.09 16.74
N LEU A 97 8.45 -5.79 18.00
CA LEU A 97 8.94 -4.62 18.71
C LEU A 97 10.45 -4.66 18.93
N GLU A 98 11.02 -5.85 19.26
CA GLU A 98 12.45 -6.04 19.36
C GLU A 98 13.14 -5.91 18.00
N HIS A 99 12.55 -6.48 16.95
CA HIS A 99 13.07 -6.37 15.59
C HIS A 99 13.10 -4.91 15.10
N VAL A 100 12.03 -4.16 15.36
CA VAL A 100 11.96 -2.72 15.04
C VAL A 100 12.93 -1.90 15.86
N LYS A 101 13.19 -2.24 17.12
CA LYS A 101 14.24 -1.59 17.92
C LYS A 101 15.62 -1.81 17.30
N GLY A 102 15.97 -3.04 16.92
CA GLY A 102 17.23 -3.34 16.23
C GLY A 102 17.34 -2.65 14.87
N TYR A 103 16.26 -2.52 14.12
CA TYR A 103 16.22 -1.75 12.86
C TYR A 103 16.39 -0.25 13.10
N LYS A 104 15.78 0.32 14.14
CA LYS A 104 15.97 1.73 14.49
C LYS A 104 17.42 2.04 14.82
N GLU A 105 18.07 1.20 15.58
CA GLU A 105 19.48 1.39 15.95
C GLU A 105 20.39 1.32 14.72
N ASN A 106 20.16 0.38 13.82
CA ASN A 106 20.95 0.22 12.59
C ASN A 106 20.58 1.24 11.49
N TYR A 107 19.29 1.53 11.30
CA TYR A 107 18.81 2.43 10.23
C TYR A 107 19.14 3.90 10.53
N ILE A 108 19.13 4.31 11.79
CA ILE A 108 19.56 5.64 12.22
C ILE A 108 21.06 5.84 11.93
N HIS A 109 21.85 4.76 11.97
CA HIS A 109 23.28 4.86 11.71
C HIS A 109 23.62 5.00 10.21
N TYR A 110 22.81 4.47 9.31
CA TYR A 110 23.11 4.40 7.87
C TYR A 110 22.34 5.36 6.97
N SER A 111 21.18 5.86 7.36
CA SER A 111 20.31 6.66 6.47
C SER A 111 20.04 8.08 6.92
N LEU A 112 20.54 8.50 8.07
CA LEU A 112 20.31 9.82 8.65
C LEU A 112 21.59 10.65 8.86
N GLU A 113 22.64 10.38 8.11
CA GLU A 113 23.73 11.35 8.02
C GLU A 113 23.17 12.64 7.39
N GLY A 114 22.63 13.52 8.23
CA GLY A 114 22.14 14.84 7.86
C GLY A 114 20.77 15.26 8.40
N ILE A 115 19.91 14.33 8.80
CA ILE A 115 18.59 14.71 9.35
C ILE A 115 18.58 14.45 10.86
N LYS A 116 18.56 15.51 11.66
CA LYS A 116 18.49 15.39 13.11
C LYS A 116 17.13 14.82 13.54
N LEU A 117 17.13 13.89 14.48
CA LEU A 117 15.91 13.30 15.04
C LEU A 117 14.91 14.35 15.55
N THR A 118 15.42 15.52 15.95
CA THR A 118 14.65 16.72 16.33
C THR A 118 13.86 17.30 15.16
N GLU A 119 14.37 17.26 13.93
CA GLU A 119 13.70 17.77 12.73
C GLU A 119 12.58 16.83 12.30
N ILE A 120 12.79 15.51 12.38
CA ILE A 120 11.72 14.53 12.12
C ILE A 120 10.60 14.66 13.13
N LYS A 121 10.91 14.86 14.42
CA LYS A 121 9.89 15.09 15.46
C LYS A 121 9.13 16.39 15.24
N ALA A 122 9.79 17.45 14.79
CA ALA A 122 9.16 18.72 14.46
C ALA A 122 8.19 18.55 13.27
N MET A 123 8.61 17.91 12.18
CA MET A 123 7.77 17.61 11.01
C MET A 123 6.56 16.75 11.37
N LEU A 124 6.73 15.71 12.19
CA LEU A 124 5.62 14.87 12.65
C LEU A 124 4.62 15.65 13.48
N LYS A 125 5.10 16.57 14.32
CA LYS A 125 4.24 17.44 15.11
C LYS A 125 3.44 18.39 14.22
N GLU A 126 4.06 19.01 13.22
CA GLU A 126 3.39 19.87 12.25
C GLU A 126 2.31 19.13 11.45
N ILE A 127 2.58 17.87 11.03
CA ILE A 127 1.61 17.01 10.35
C ILE A 127 0.43 16.68 11.27
N GLN A 128 0.68 16.39 12.56
CA GLN A 128 -0.38 16.11 13.52
C GLN A 128 -1.25 17.35 13.77
N GLU A 129 -0.64 18.52 13.93
CA GLU A 129 -1.36 19.78 14.10
C GLU A 129 -2.17 20.17 12.84
N ALA A 130 -1.62 19.92 11.64
CA ALA A 130 -2.34 20.15 10.39
C ALA A 130 -3.55 19.22 10.25
N ASN A 131 -3.41 17.94 10.57
CA ASN A 131 -4.51 16.97 10.56
C ASN A 131 -5.60 17.35 11.57
N GLN A 132 -5.22 17.80 12.77
CA GLN A 132 -6.18 18.25 13.78
C GLN A 132 -6.98 19.48 13.32
N ARG A 133 -6.33 20.43 12.65
CA ARG A 133 -7.02 21.60 12.04
C ARG A 133 -8.00 21.20 10.93
N ILE A 134 -7.63 20.19 10.12
CA ILE A 134 -8.51 19.67 9.07
C ILE A 134 -9.75 19.00 9.69
N GLU A 135 -9.59 18.25 10.79
CA GLU A 135 -10.70 17.66 11.53
C GLU A 135 -11.62 18.70 12.17
N GLU A 136 -11.06 19.81 12.68
CA GLU A 136 -11.83 20.92 13.24
C GLU A 136 -12.62 21.70 12.18
N ILE A 137 -12.08 21.87 10.97
CA ILE A 137 -12.73 22.58 9.86
C ILE A 137 -13.81 21.72 9.20
N ASN A 138 -13.72 20.38 9.26
CA ASN A 138 -14.64 19.47 8.59
C ASN A 138 -15.24 18.41 9.53
N PRO A 139 -16.04 18.81 10.55
CA PRO A 139 -16.61 17.88 11.54
C PRO A 139 -17.66 16.92 10.93
N SER A 140 -18.08 17.14 9.68
CA SER A 140 -19.13 16.33 9.00
C SER A 140 -18.65 14.97 8.52
N ASN A 141 -17.35 14.68 8.51
CA ASN A 141 -16.83 13.38 8.10
C ASN A 141 -16.93 12.27 9.17
N LYS A 142 -17.45 12.59 10.37
CA LYS A 142 -17.65 11.59 11.45
C LYS A 142 -18.98 10.84 11.38
N GLN A 143 -19.82 11.07 10.37
CA GLN A 143 -21.16 10.46 10.26
C GLN A 143 -21.35 9.52 9.06
N ILE A 144 -20.28 9.06 8.41
CA ILE A 144 -20.37 8.05 7.36
C ILE A 144 -19.40 6.91 7.72
N ILE A 145 -19.80 6.12 8.70
CA ILE A 145 -19.39 4.72 8.90
C ILE A 145 -20.64 3.95 9.31
#